data_16f185c284bb7de9b1e6ebef4e8d15a5
#
_entry.id   16f185c284bb7de9b1e6ebef4e8d15a5
#
_cell.length_a   1.000
_cell.length_b   1.000
_cell.length_c   1.000
_cell.angle_alpha   90.00
_cell.angle_beta   90.00
_cell.angle_gamma   90.00
#
_symmetry.space_group_name_H-M   'P 1'
#
loop_
_entity.id
_entity.type
_entity.pdbx_description
1 polymer ?
#
loop_
_entity_poly.entity_id
_entity_poly.type
_entity_poly.pdbx_seq_one_letter_code
_entity_poly.pdbx_strand_id
1 'polypeptide(L)'
;MSPPPSDRHPRAALVVGHSRHLMRSMARLLGRARFLCDAIASDPRLARSRLVRQVFPLEPAPRWIEAAIDWQARTGGLVIPCDDSLVRQVRDAAIDGATKCRLIPLTGPEHLRHAGSKVGLALTLAAAGVPAPRFTVVESAGGLVAACEGLGYPVVVKVDESGGGAGVFLCGSRAEVEGLEARGLRLPLLVQEFIDGALIDLSGFFRGGRPVHFVHNRYLEMVGSRFGVSKLRRYTQLADLDRGIFEFVVDAGEALGLDGFVNISALRHPDDGRLLLIEADLRPNMWVEASRIFDDDPAPAIRGAFEEGRVLAWPPPRPPGGPTTVDLPYPFRLSPWEILTNRHGVWRTLGEHDRVDILRYLAGPAWRSFSTLLERLRRG
;
A
#
# COMPACT_ATOMS: atom_id res chain seq x y z
N MET A 1 -19.29 6.95 38.93
CA MET A 1 -18.00 6.22 38.98
C MET A 1 -17.91 5.38 37.75
N SER A 2 -17.05 5.76 36.78
CA SER A 2 -16.75 4.93 35.61
C SER A 2 -16.01 3.68 36.09
N PRO A 3 -16.30 2.47 35.55
CA PRO A 3 -15.55 1.28 35.90
C PRO A 3 -14.07 1.46 35.56
N PRO A 4 -13.14 0.86 36.33
CA PRO A 4 -11.72 0.93 36.06
C PRO A 4 -11.42 0.34 34.67
N PRO A 5 -10.39 0.83 33.97
CA PRO A 5 -10.01 0.27 32.65
C PRO A 5 -9.71 -1.22 32.87
N SER A 6 -10.53 -2.07 32.25
CA SER A 6 -10.30 -3.51 32.24
C SER A 6 -8.87 -3.77 31.74
N ASP A 7 -8.12 -4.64 32.46
CA ASP A 7 -6.87 -5.26 32.00
C ASP A 7 -7.16 -6.06 30.71
N ARG A 8 -7.28 -5.34 29.59
CA ARG A 8 -7.45 -5.98 28.29
C ARG A 8 -6.08 -6.51 27.88
N HIS A 9 -5.96 -7.81 27.80
CA HIS A 9 -4.79 -8.46 27.23
C HIS A 9 -4.42 -7.79 25.89
N PRO A 10 -3.12 -7.58 25.62
CA PRO A 10 -2.69 -6.97 24.37
C PRO A 10 -3.18 -7.80 23.18
N ARG A 11 -3.74 -7.12 22.19
CA ARG A 11 -4.20 -7.76 20.95
C ARG A 11 -3.03 -8.33 20.18
N ALA A 12 -3.28 -9.37 19.40
CA ALA A 12 -2.27 -9.97 18.54
C ALA A 12 -2.38 -9.44 17.10
N ALA A 13 -1.25 -9.33 16.42
CA ALA A 13 -1.18 -9.04 15.00
C ALA A 13 -0.13 -9.93 14.32
N LEU A 14 -0.44 -10.43 13.12
CA LEU A 14 0.45 -11.20 12.27
C LEU A 14 0.78 -10.41 11.02
N VAL A 15 2.04 -10.03 10.84
CA VAL A 15 2.52 -9.43 9.60
C VAL A 15 3.07 -10.52 8.68
N VAL A 16 2.65 -10.53 7.41
CA VAL A 16 3.05 -11.56 6.44
C VAL A 16 3.69 -10.92 5.23
N GLY A 17 4.93 -11.29 4.87
CA GLY A 17 5.56 -10.66 3.71
C GLY A 17 7.00 -10.99 3.40
N HIS A 18 7.45 -10.40 2.28
CA HIS A 18 8.82 -10.47 1.80
C HIS A 18 9.67 -9.27 2.23
N SER A 19 9.04 -8.08 2.37
CA SER A 19 9.74 -6.84 2.69
C SER A 19 10.01 -6.71 4.19
N ARG A 20 11.23 -7.05 4.62
CA ARG A 20 11.67 -6.88 6.02
C ARG A 20 11.47 -5.45 6.53
N HIS A 21 11.71 -4.44 5.68
CA HIS A 21 11.57 -3.03 6.07
C HIS A 21 10.12 -2.69 6.38
N LEU A 22 9.20 -3.03 5.49
CA LEU A 22 7.78 -2.78 5.69
C LEU A 22 7.26 -3.53 6.92
N MET A 23 7.61 -4.80 7.07
CA MET A 23 7.18 -5.62 8.21
C MET A 23 7.70 -5.05 9.55
N ARG A 24 8.95 -4.53 9.60
CA ARG A 24 9.47 -3.86 10.80
C ARG A 24 8.76 -2.54 11.10
N SER A 25 8.45 -1.74 10.07
CA SER A 25 7.67 -0.51 10.22
C SER A 25 6.29 -0.83 10.79
N MET A 26 5.62 -1.82 10.22
CA MET A 26 4.32 -2.28 10.71
C MET A 26 4.38 -2.80 12.16
N ALA A 27 5.36 -3.64 12.50
CA ALA A 27 5.52 -4.13 13.85
C ALA A 27 5.80 -3.00 14.86
N ARG A 28 6.53 -1.95 14.46
CA ARG A 28 6.75 -0.76 15.29
C ARG A 28 5.45 0.02 15.52
N LEU A 29 4.69 0.28 14.46
CA LEU A 29 3.39 0.96 14.54
C LEU A 29 2.42 0.18 15.44
N LEU A 30 2.28 -1.11 15.20
CA LEU A 30 1.39 -1.99 15.96
C LEU A 30 1.80 -2.11 17.43
N GLY A 31 3.11 -2.17 17.71
CA GLY A 31 3.63 -2.14 19.10
C GLY A 31 3.22 -0.86 19.84
N ARG A 32 3.29 0.31 19.20
CA ARG A 32 2.78 1.57 19.78
C ARG A 32 1.26 1.55 19.94
N ALA A 33 0.55 0.88 19.05
CA ALA A 33 -0.90 0.67 19.16
C ALA A 33 -1.28 -0.44 20.17
N ARG A 34 -0.29 -0.98 20.93
CA ARG A 34 -0.44 -2.03 21.94
C ARG A 34 -0.83 -3.41 21.39
N PHE A 35 -0.34 -3.76 20.20
CA PHE A 35 -0.44 -5.11 19.67
C PHE A 35 0.85 -5.89 19.92
N LEU A 36 0.72 -7.17 20.20
CA LEU A 36 1.81 -8.15 20.17
C LEU A 36 1.95 -8.67 18.74
N CYS A 37 3.10 -8.42 18.11
CA CYS A 37 3.33 -8.79 16.72
C CYS A 37 4.04 -10.14 16.61
N ASP A 38 3.50 -11.01 15.77
CA ASP A 38 4.16 -12.17 15.19
C ASP A 38 4.37 -11.93 13.68
N ALA A 39 5.17 -12.75 13.03
CA ALA A 39 5.43 -12.62 11.59
C ALA A 39 5.51 -13.97 10.88
N ILE A 40 5.06 -13.99 9.62
CA ILE A 40 5.41 -15.01 8.62
C ILE A 40 6.26 -14.29 7.57
N ALA A 41 7.55 -14.61 7.48
CA ALA A 41 8.51 -13.83 6.70
C ALA A 41 9.47 -14.68 5.87
N SER A 42 9.80 -14.20 4.67
CA SER A 42 10.86 -14.81 3.84
C SER A 42 12.27 -14.45 4.32
N ASP A 43 12.44 -13.33 5.05
CA ASP A 43 13.73 -12.90 5.57
C ASP A 43 13.89 -13.32 7.06
N PRO A 44 14.69 -14.35 7.35
CA PRO A 44 14.87 -14.86 8.72
C PRO A 44 15.52 -13.84 9.66
N ARG A 45 16.16 -12.78 9.13
CA ARG A 45 16.76 -11.72 9.95
C ARG A 45 15.73 -10.91 10.72
N LEU A 46 14.42 -11.01 10.35
CA LEU A 46 13.35 -10.39 11.10
C LEU A 46 13.27 -10.95 12.54
N ALA A 47 13.64 -12.20 12.76
CA ALA A 47 13.71 -12.82 14.10
C ALA A 47 14.69 -12.14 15.07
N ARG A 48 15.63 -11.34 14.56
CA ARG A 48 16.53 -10.53 15.40
C ARG A 48 15.90 -9.23 15.88
N SER A 49 14.70 -8.92 15.42
CA SER A 49 13.99 -7.69 15.79
C SER A 49 13.23 -7.89 17.10
N ARG A 50 13.46 -7.05 18.09
CA ARG A 50 12.69 -7.02 19.35
C ARG A 50 11.24 -6.55 19.16
N LEU A 51 10.88 -6.12 17.96
CA LEU A 51 9.52 -5.66 17.60
C LEU A 51 8.58 -6.83 17.28
N VAL A 52 9.14 -8.02 17.05
CA VAL A 52 8.38 -9.21 16.66
C VAL A 52 8.66 -10.31 17.67
N ARG A 53 7.60 -10.91 18.19
CA ARG A 53 7.66 -11.93 19.24
C ARG A 53 8.12 -13.29 18.69
N GLN A 54 7.51 -13.70 17.57
CA GLN A 54 7.83 -14.94 16.86
C GLN A 54 7.87 -14.70 15.36
N VAL A 55 8.77 -15.41 14.67
CA VAL A 55 8.89 -15.36 13.20
C VAL A 55 8.82 -16.79 12.68
N PHE A 56 7.85 -17.01 11.81
CA PHE A 56 7.66 -18.26 11.08
C PHE A 56 8.17 -18.09 9.64
N PRO A 57 8.67 -19.15 8.98
CA PRO A 57 9.07 -19.06 7.60
C PRO A 57 7.86 -18.82 6.68
N LEU A 58 8.06 -18.00 5.65
CA LEU A 58 7.07 -17.85 4.59
C LEU A 58 7.22 -19.00 3.58
N GLU A 59 6.46 -20.04 3.82
CA GLU A 59 6.35 -21.20 2.93
C GLU A 59 5.51 -20.81 1.68
N PRO A 60 5.64 -21.54 0.55
CA PRO A 60 4.74 -21.36 -0.59
C PRO A 60 3.27 -21.62 -0.21
N ALA A 61 2.32 -20.97 -0.94
CA ALA A 61 0.91 -21.31 -0.80
C ALA A 61 0.68 -22.80 -1.17
N PRO A 62 -0.26 -23.53 -0.51
CA PRO A 62 -1.20 -23.02 0.51
C PRO A 62 -0.65 -22.93 1.94
N ARG A 63 0.55 -23.45 2.24
CA ARG A 63 1.06 -23.64 3.61
C ARG A 63 1.09 -22.38 4.47
N TRP A 64 1.54 -21.25 3.93
CA TRP A 64 1.55 -20.02 4.71
C TRP A 64 0.13 -19.54 5.03
N ILE A 65 -0.84 -19.79 4.12
CA ILE A 65 -2.25 -19.43 4.32
C ILE A 65 -2.84 -20.25 5.45
N GLU A 66 -2.59 -21.57 5.45
CA GLU A 66 -2.99 -22.48 6.51
C GLU A 66 -2.39 -22.07 7.86
N ALA A 67 -1.10 -21.75 7.89
CA ALA A 67 -0.43 -21.26 9.10
C ALA A 67 -1.04 -19.93 9.60
N ALA A 68 -1.43 -19.01 8.72
CA ALA A 68 -2.08 -17.76 9.07
C ALA A 68 -3.52 -17.98 9.60
N ILE A 69 -4.26 -18.91 9.01
CA ILE A 69 -5.60 -19.32 9.49
C ILE A 69 -5.50 -19.90 10.90
N ASP A 70 -4.60 -20.86 11.11
CA ASP A 70 -4.38 -21.46 12.43
C ASP A 70 -3.94 -20.44 13.48
N TRP A 71 -3.05 -19.54 13.10
CA TRP A 71 -2.62 -18.46 13.99
C TRP A 71 -3.80 -17.54 14.34
N GLN A 72 -4.59 -17.13 13.35
CA GLN A 72 -5.74 -16.26 13.55
C GLN A 72 -6.82 -16.93 14.41
N ALA A 73 -7.09 -18.24 14.18
CA ALA A 73 -8.05 -19.01 14.98
C ALA A 73 -7.64 -19.09 16.46
N ARG A 74 -6.34 -19.23 16.75
CA ARG A 74 -5.82 -19.29 18.14
C ARG A 74 -5.80 -17.94 18.85
N THR A 75 -5.58 -16.85 18.11
CA THR A 75 -5.31 -15.53 18.71
C THR A 75 -6.45 -14.54 18.56
N GLY A 76 -7.37 -14.75 17.63
CA GLY A 76 -8.37 -13.75 17.21
C GLY A 76 -7.73 -12.47 16.63
N GLY A 77 -6.44 -12.52 16.29
CA GLY A 77 -5.64 -11.36 15.93
C GLY A 77 -5.83 -10.88 14.50
N LEU A 78 -5.29 -9.71 14.20
CA LEU A 78 -5.30 -9.08 12.89
C LEU A 78 -4.21 -9.69 12.01
N VAL A 79 -4.55 -10.15 10.80
CA VAL A 79 -3.57 -10.57 9.78
C VAL A 79 -3.35 -9.43 8.79
N ILE A 80 -2.07 -9.15 8.47
CA ILE A 80 -1.66 -8.01 7.65
C ILE A 80 -0.73 -8.52 6.55
N PRO A 81 -1.24 -8.76 5.33
CA PRO A 81 -0.39 -9.03 4.18
C PRO A 81 0.39 -7.75 3.82
N CYS A 82 1.69 -7.90 3.56
CA CYS A 82 2.57 -6.79 3.21
C CYS A 82 2.99 -6.77 1.73
N ASP A 83 2.40 -7.65 0.92
CA ASP A 83 2.71 -7.79 -0.52
C ASP A 83 1.45 -8.11 -1.33
N ASP A 84 1.33 -7.53 -2.53
CA ASP A 84 0.18 -7.74 -3.43
C ASP A 84 0.06 -9.19 -3.89
N SER A 85 1.19 -9.89 -4.03
CA SER A 85 1.21 -11.32 -4.36
C SER A 85 0.52 -12.17 -3.31
N LEU A 86 0.67 -11.84 -2.03
CA LEU A 86 0.03 -12.57 -0.92
C LEU A 86 -1.49 -12.29 -0.89
N VAL A 87 -1.91 -11.06 -1.16
CA VAL A 87 -3.33 -10.72 -1.31
C VAL A 87 -3.98 -11.57 -2.42
N ARG A 88 -3.33 -11.67 -3.59
CA ARG A 88 -3.82 -12.51 -4.69
C ARG A 88 -3.85 -13.98 -4.32
N GLN A 89 -2.82 -14.51 -3.65
CA GLN A 89 -2.79 -15.91 -3.19
C GLN A 89 -3.96 -16.22 -2.25
N VAL A 90 -4.31 -15.32 -1.34
CA VAL A 90 -5.50 -15.48 -0.47
C VAL A 90 -6.79 -15.43 -1.29
N ARG A 91 -6.92 -14.46 -2.21
CA ARG A 91 -8.09 -14.37 -3.11
C ARG A 91 -8.32 -15.67 -3.87
N ASP A 92 -7.25 -16.26 -4.42
CA ASP A 92 -7.29 -17.43 -5.31
C ASP A 92 -7.31 -18.75 -4.55
N ALA A 93 -7.05 -18.76 -3.24
CA ALA A 93 -7.06 -19.95 -2.42
C ALA A 93 -8.43 -20.64 -2.38
N ALA A 94 -8.42 -21.98 -2.32
CA ALA A 94 -9.62 -22.81 -2.21
C ALA A 94 -10.16 -22.84 -0.76
N ILE A 95 -10.45 -21.68 -0.19
CA ILE A 95 -11.03 -21.47 1.14
C ILE A 95 -12.28 -20.61 1.04
N ASP A 96 -13.15 -20.64 2.06
CA ASP A 96 -14.37 -19.84 2.06
C ASP A 96 -14.10 -18.33 2.09
N GLY A 97 -15.07 -17.56 1.57
CA GLY A 97 -14.92 -16.09 1.45
C GLY A 97 -14.76 -15.37 2.78
N ALA A 98 -15.43 -15.83 3.84
CA ALA A 98 -15.31 -15.21 5.16
C ALA A 98 -13.91 -15.42 5.74
N THR A 99 -13.29 -16.57 5.53
CA THR A 99 -11.90 -16.84 5.90
C THR A 99 -10.94 -15.96 5.10
N LYS A 100 -11.17 -15.77 3.78
CA LYS A 100 -10.37 -14.82 2.97
C LYS A 100 -10.39 -13.42 3.57
N CYS A 101 -11.56 -12.90 3.91
CA CYS A 101 -11.70 -11.55 4.49
C CYS A 101 -11.09 -11.41 5.89
N ARG A 102 -10.83 -12.50 6.61
CA ARG A 102 -10.04 -12.45 7.85
C ARG A 102 -8.52 -12.34 7.60
N LEU A 103 -8.05 -12.69 6.40
CA LEU A 103 -6.63 -12.68 6.03
C LEU A 103 -6.23 -11.46 5.20
N ILE A 104 -7.19 -10.78 4.55
CA ILE A 104 -6.97 -9.55 3.78
C ILE A 104 -7.94 -8.46 4.26
N PRO A 105 -7.64 -7.16 4.06
CA PRO A 105 -8.35 -6.07 4.73
C PRO A 105 -9.70 -5.75 4.07
N LEU A 106 -10.64 -6.69 4.11
CA LEU A 106 -12.00 -6.56 3.56
C LEU A 106 -13.06 -6.94 4.58
N THR A 107 -14.21 -6.26 4.53
CA THR A 107 -15.35 -6.48 5.41
C THR A 107 -16.13 -7.75 5.06
N GLY A 108 -16.20 -8.14 3.79
CA GLY A 108 -17.00 -9.25 3.34
C GLY A 108 -16.63 -9.82 1.97
N PRO A 109 -17.08 -11.05 1.67
CA PRO A 109 -16.75 -11.76 0.43
C PRO A 109 -17.19 -11.05 -0.86
N GLU A 110 -18.23 -10.21 -0.79
CA GLU A 110 -18.73 -9.39 -1.90
C GLU A 110 -17.68 -8.42 -2.46
N HIS A 111 -16.67 -8.08 -1.64
CA HIS A 111 -15.58 -7.20 -2.02
C HIS A 111 -14.35 -7.92 -2.58
N LEU A 112 -14.32 -9.25 -2.61
CA LEU A 112 -13.16 -10.02 -3.09
C LEU A 112 -12.82 -9.78 -4.57
N ARG A 113 -13.78 -9.30 -5.37
CA ARG A 113 -13.61 -9.04 -6.80
C ARG A 113 -12.43 -8.11 -7.10
N HIS A 114 -12.22 -7.07 -6.28
CA HIS A 114 -11.16 -6.10 -6.50
C HIS A 114 -9.83 -6.47 -5.85
N ALA A 115 -9.76 -7.55 -5.06
CA ALA A 115 -8.55 -7.95 -4.35
C ALA A 115 -7.41 -8.28 -5.32
N GLY A 116 -6.49 -7.34 -5.53
CA GLY A 116 -5.34 -7.48 -6.43
C GLY A 116 -5.69 -7.54 -7.92
N SER A 117 -6.88 -7.07 -8.33
CA SER A 117 -7.37 -6.99 -9.72
C SER A 117 -7.73 -5.55 -10.08
N LYS A 118 -7.09 -5.00 -11.13
CA LYS A 118 -7.39 -3.67 -11.67
C LYS A 118 -8.74 -3.63 -12.38
N VAL A 119 -9.07 -4.71 -13.10
CA VAL A 119 -10.38 -4.88 -13.74
C VAL A 119 -11.47 -4.98 -12.67
N GLY A 120 -11.26 -5.82 -11.66
CA GLY A 120 -12.19 -5.95 -10.53
C GLY A 120 -12.41 -4.63 -9.80
N LEU A 121 -11.35 -3.85 -9.60
CA LEU A 121 -11.42 -2.51 -9.00
C LEU A 121 -12.27 -1.57 -9.85
N ALA A 122 -11.97 -1.43 -11.15
CA ALA A 122 -12.70 -0.53 -12.05
C ALA A 122 -14.20 -0.85 -12.08
N LEU A 123 -14.55 -2.14 -12.15
CA LEU A 123 -15.96 -2.59 -12.13
C LEU A 123 -16.65 -2.32 -10.78
N THR A 124 -15.93 -2.48 -9.67
CA THR A 124 -16.48 -2.18 -8.32
C THR A 124 -16.73 -0.69 -8.16
N LEU A 125 -15.79 0.16 -8.58
CA LEU A 125 -15.92 1.62 -8.50
C LEU A 125 -17.11 2.12 -9.38
N ALA A 126 -17.23 1.60 -10.59
CA ALA A 126 -18.33 1.94 -11.49
C ALA A 126 -19.69 1.55 -10.91
N ALA A 127 -19.80 0.36 -10.33
CA ALA A 127 -21.03 -0.12 -9.70
C ALA A 127 -21.43 0.71 -8.47
N ALA A 128 -20.45 1.23 -7.73
CA ALA A 128 -20.66 2.06 -6.54
C ALA A 128 -20.75 3.57 -6.84
N GLY A 129 -20.51 4.00 -8.08
CA GLY A 129 -20.53 5.42 -8.44
C GLY A 129 -19.35 6.21 -7.91
N VAL A 130 -18.26 5.55 -7.47
CA VAL A 130 -17.02 6.21 -7.03
C VAL A 130 -16.27 6.72 -8.26
N PRO A 131 -15.83 8.00 -8.28
CA PRO A 131 -15.15 8.57 -9.42
C PRO A 131 -13.86 7.83 -9.78
N ALA A 132 -13.77 7.39 -11.04
CA ALA A 132 -12.62 6.71 -11.65
C ALA A 132 -12.50 7.13 -13.12
N PRO A 133 -11.35 6.94 -13.80
CA PRO A 133 -11.25 7.15 -15.22
C PRO A 133 -12.24 6.27 -15.99
N ARG A 134 -12.80 6.78 -17.11
CA ARG A 134 -13.62 5.96 -18.03
C ARG A 134 -12.80 4.75 -18.48
N PHE A 135 -13.42 3.62 -18.65
CA PHE A 135 -12.71 2.39 -18.97
C PHE A 135 -13.51 1.42 -19.84
N THR A 136 -12.78 0.49 -20.44
CA THR A 136 -13.29 -0.70 -21.12
C THR A 136 -12.44 -1.90 -20.74
N VAL A 137 -13.06 -3.06 -20.57
CA VAL A 137 -12.37 -4.33 -20.31
C VAL A 137 -12.22 -5.11 -21.60
N VAL A 138 -11.02 -5.58 -21.91
CA VAL A 138 -10.71 -6.44 -23.05
C VAL A 138 -10.48 -7.86 -22.57
N GLU A 139 -11.41 -8.77 -22.93
CA GLU A 139 -11.39 -10.18 -22.48
C GLU A 139 -10.92 -11.14 -23.57
N SER A 140 -10.83 -10.67 -24.84
CA SER A 140 -10.45 -11.50 -25.98
C SER A 140 -9.35 -10.85 -26.82
N ALA A 141 -8.53 -11.67 -27.47
CA ALA A 141 -7.54 -11.22 -28.44
C ALA A 141 -8.24 -10.50 -29.63
N GLY A 142 -7.60 -9.43 -30.14
CA GLY A 142 -8.12 -8.63 -31.25
C GLY A 142 -9.12 -7.54 -30.81
N GLY A 143 -9.48 -7.46 -29.54
CA GLY A 143 -10.40 -6.44 -29.03
C GLY A 143 -9.75 -5.14 -28.56
N LEU A 144 -8.43 -5.11 -28.46
CA LEU A 144 -7.72 -4.00 -27.81
C LEU A 144 -7.81 -2.69 -28.64
N VAL A 145 -7.62 -2.78 -29.94
CA VAL A 145 -7.70 -1.61 -30.83
C VAL A 145 -9.09 -0.97 -30.75
N ALA A 146 -10.15 -1.75 -30.89
CA ALA A 146 -11.52 -1.25 -30.84
C ALA A 146 -11.87 -0.62 -29.48
N ALA A 147 -11.42 -1.22 -28.39
CA ALA A 147 -11.59 -0.68 -27.04
C ALA A 147 -10.90 0.68 -26.85
N CYS A 148 -9.67 0.83 -27.37
CA CYS A 148 -8.94 2.08 -27.33
C CYS A 148 -9.57 3.18 -28.18
N GLU A 149 -10.02 2.84 -29.40
CA GLU A 149 -10.72 3.77 -30.29
C GLU A 149 -12.05 4.24 -29.69
N GLY A 150 -12.79 3.34 -29.02
CA GLY A 150 -14.05 3.68 -28.33
C GLY A 150 -13.88 4.68 -27.18
N LEU A 151 -12.74 4.67 -26.50
CA LEU A 151 -12.41 5.65 -25.45
C LEU A 151 -11.81 6.95 -26.00
N GLY A 152 -11.11 6.87 -27.13
CA GLY A 152 -10.35 7.98 -27.72
C GLY A 152 -8.94 8.10 -27.13
N TYR A 153 -7.97 8.42 -28.01
CA TYR A 153 -6.57 8.59 -27.59
C TYR A 153 -6.30 9.95 -26.93
N PRO A 154 -5.31 10.03 -25.99
CA PRO A 154 -4.50 8.92 -25.50
C PRO A 154 -5.24 8.04 -24.47
N VAL A 155 -4.83 6.76 -24.39
CA VAL A 155 -5.35 5.78 -23.43
C VAL A 155 -4.24 5.13 -22.60
N VAL A 156 -4.60 4.57 -21.45
CA VAL A 156 -3.71 3.73 -20.64
C VAL A 156 -4.20 2.29 -20.67
N VAL A 157 -3.37 1.40 -21.19
CA VAL A 157 -3.62 -0.05 -21.18
C VAL A 157 -2.93 -0.67 -19.96
N LYS A 158 -3.66 -1.45 -19.17
CA LYS A 158 -3.14 -2.08 -17.95
C LYS A 158 -3.39 -3.59 -18.00
N VAL A 159 -2.34 -4.37 -17.76
CA VAL A 159 -2.47 -5.80 -17.45
C VAL A 159 -3.06 -5.94 -16.07
N ASP A 160 -4.09 -6.75 -15.90
CA ASP A 160 -4.89 -6.82 -14.68
C ASP A 160 -4.04 -7.05 -13.42
N GLU A 161 -3.30 -8.14 -13.37
CA GLU A 161 -2.54 -8.55 -12.19
C GLU A 161 -1.05 -8.15 -12.27
N SER A 162 -0.76 -6.91 -12.62
CA SER A 162 0.61 -6.37 -12.65
C SER A 162 0.85 -5.40 -11.49
N GLY A 163 2.11 -5.22 -11.09
CA GLY A 163 2.50 -4.31 -10.01
C GLY A 163 3.68 -3.42 -10.39
N GLY A 164 3.87 -2.32 -9.63
CA GLY A 164 5.01 -1.43 -9.79
C GLY A 164 5.13 -0.74 -11.16
N GLY A 165 4.04 -0.58 -11.89
CA GLY A 165 4.01 0.00 -13.22
C GLY A 165 4.42 -0.94 -14.37
N ALA A 166 4.86 -2.19 -14.11
CA ALA A 166 5.36 -3.14 -15.12
C ALA A 166 4.25 -3.61 -16.01
N GLY A 167 3.14 -3.39 -16.08
CA GLY A 167 2.06 -3.78 -17.01
C GLY A 167 1.18 -2.60 -17.39
N VAL A 168 1.72 -1.38 -17.34
CA VAL A 168 0.99 -0.14 -17.63
C VAL A 168 1.62 0.54 -18.82
N PHE A 169 0.83 0.77 -19.87
CA PHE A 169 1.27 1.31 -21.15
C PHE A 169 0.42 2.52 -21.54
N LEU A 170 1.07 3.64 -21.84
CA LEU A 170 0.43 4.81 -22.43
C LEU A 170 0.47 4.65 -23.94
N CYS A 171 -0.67 4.75 -24.59
CA CYS A 171 -0.81 4.67 -26.04
C CYS A 171 -1.48 5.95 -26.57
N GLY A 172 -0.73 6.71 -27.36
CA GLY A 172 -1.19 7.96 -27.99
C GLY A 172 -1.83 7.76 -29.36
N SER A 173 -1.71 6.56 -29.95
CA SER A 173 -2.18 6.29 -31.31
C SER A 173 -2.58 4.83 -31.52
N ARG A 174 -3.35 4.59 -32.58
CA ARG A 174 -3.70 3.25 -33.05
C ARG A 174 -2.47 2.38 -33.31
N ALA A 175 -1.45 2.93 -33.97
CA ALA A 175 -0.23 2.19 -34.31
C ALA A 175 0.51 1.69 -33.07
N GLU A 176 0.54 2.48 -31.98
CA GLU A 176 1.12 2.04 -30.70
C GLU A 176 0.32 0.91 -30.06
N VAL A 177 -1.01 0.96 -30.15
CA VAL A 177 -1.90 -0.10 -29.64
C VAL A 177 -1.74 -1.39 -30.45
N GLU A 178 -1.67 -1.33 -31.78
CA GLU A 178 -1.39 -2.48 -32.65
C GLU A 178 -0.04 -3.13 -32.32
N GLY A 179 0.99 -2.32 -32.08
CA GLY A 179 2.29 -2.78 -31.62
C GLY A 179 2.25 -3.42 -30.25
N LEU A 180 1.38 -2.94 -29.35
CA LEU A 180 1.18 -3.50 -28.02
C LEU A 180 0.39 -4.82 -28.09
N GLU A 181 -0.66 -4.90 -28.90
CA GLU A 181 -1.47 -6.09 -29.11
C GLU A 181 -0.65 -7.24 -29.69
N ALA A 182 0.25 -6.94 -30.66
CA ALA A 182 1.18 -7.90 -31.25
C ALA A 182 2.14 -8.56 -30.22
N ARG A 183 2.33 -7.95 -29.03
CA ARG A 183 3.14 -8.52 -27.95
C ARG A 183 2.44 -9.63 -27.18
N GLY A 184 1.15 -9.88 -27.42
CA GLY A 184 0.40 -10.96 -26.79
C GLY A 184 0.26 -10.79 -25.28
N LEU A 185 -0.20 -9.65 -24.81
CA LEU A 185 -0.39 -9.39 -23.38
C LEU A 185 -1.40 -10.36 -22.76
N ARG A 186 -1.17 -10.70 -21.50
CA ARG A 186 -2.09 -11.55 -20.72
C ARG A 186 -3.44 -10.84 -20.51
N LEU A 187 -4.51 -11.51 -20.88
CA LEU A 187 -5.89 -11.05 -20.66
C LEU A 187 -6.37 -11.42 -19.24
N PRO A 188 -7.38 -10.73 -18.69
CA PRO A 188 -8.00 -9.54 -19.27
C PRO A 188 -7.10 -8.30 -19.20
N LEU A 189 -7.40 -7.30 -20.04
CA LEU A 189 -6.76 -5.99 -20.01
C LEU A 189 -7.79 -4.93 -19.58
N LEU A 190 -7.35 -3.96 -18.82
CA LEU A 190 -8.09 -2.75 -18.50
C LEU A 190 -7.59 -1.62 -19.38
N VAL A 191 -8.44 -1.05 -20.23
CA VAL A 191 -8.17 0.16 -21.00
C VAL A 191 -8.85 1.33 -20.30
N GLN A 192 -8.12 2.37 -20.00
CA GLN A 192 -8.64 3.58 -19.34
C GLN A 192 -8.30 4.83 -20.15
N GLU A 193 -9.17 5.84 -20.11
CA GLU A 193 -8.81 7.17 -20.59
C GLU A 193 -7.56 7.67 -19.85
N PHE A 194 -6.72 8.39 -20.58
CA PHE A 194 -5.54 8.99 -19.96
C PHE A 194 -5.91 10.32 -19.32
N ILE A 195 -5.60 10.45 -18.03
CA ILE A 195 -5.75 11.71 -17.28
C ILE A 195 -4.36 12.26 -16.98
N ASP A 196 -4.06 13.46 -17.46
CA ASP A 196 -2.82 14.17 -17.16
C ASP A 196 -2.93 14.91 -15.81
N GLY A 197 -3.21 14.14 -14.76
CA GLY A 197 -3.47 14.63 -13.42
C GLY A 197 -2.32 14.40 -12.45
N ALA A 198 -2.37 15.11 -11.32
CA ALA A 198 -1.43 14.90 -10.23
C ALA A 198 -1.74 13.60 -9.49
N LEU A 199 -0.73 12.73 -9.36
CA LEU A 199 -0.85 11.48 -8.63
C LEU A 199 -0.82 11.73 -7.10
N ILE A 200 -1.81 11.18 -6.41
CA ILE A 200 -2.02 11.29 -4.97
C ILE A 200 -2.09 9.88 -4.39
N ASP A 201 -1.44 9.66 -3.26
CA ASP A 201 -1.61 8.46 -2.44
C ASP A 201 -2.25 8.81 -1.10
N LEU A 202 -3.11 7.89 -0.66
CA LEU A 202 -3.87 7.91 0.58
C LEU A 202 -3.62 6.58 1.29
N SER A 203 -2.57 6.53 2.13
CA SER A 203 -2.20 5.33 2.89
C SER A 203 -2.89 5.35 4.24
N GLY A 204 -3.71 4.36 4.56
CA GLY A 204 -4.52 4.43 5.77
C GLY A 204 -4.85 3.11 6.43
N PHE A 205 -5.52 3.23 7.58
CA PHE A 205 -6.15 2.15 8.30
C PHE A 205 -7.65 2.39 8.37
N PHE A 206 -8.43 1.39 8.00
CA PHE A 206 -9.89 1.42 7.92
C PHE A 206 -10.52 0.41 8.88
N ARG A 207 -11.75 0.69 9.32
CA ARG A 207 -12.62 -0.25 10.05
C ARG A 207 -14.04 -0.15 9.51
N GLY A 208 -14.58 -1.29 9.05
CA GLY A 208 -15.94 -1.33 8.51
C GLY A 208 -16.20 -0.33 7.40
N GLY A 209 -15.28 -0.16 6.45
CA GLY A 209 -15.35 0.80 5.36
C GLY A 209 -14.99 2.24 5.73
N ARG A 210 -14.82 2.57 7.03
CA ARG A 210 -14.56 3.95 7.48
C ARG A 210 -13.09 4.16 7.79
N PRO A 211 -12.48 5.31 7.38
CA PRO A 211 -11.10 5.62 7.74
C PRO A 211 -10.98 5.84 9.26
N VAL A 212 -9.97 5.24 9.85
CA VAL A 212 -9.53 5.47 11.23
C VAL A 212 -8.43 6.52 11.27
N HIS A 213 -7.52 6.42 10.33
CA HIS A 213 -6.44 7.37 10.08
C HIS A 213 -5.93 7.16 8.66
N PHE A 214 -5.50 8.23 7.99
CA PHE A 214 -4.80 8.13 6.71
C PHE A 214 -3.75 9.22 6.54
N VAL A 215 -2.81 8.98 5.63
CA VAL A 215 -1.75 9.91 5.25
C VAL A 215 -2.00 10.33 3.80
N HIS A 216 -2.01 11.63 3.55
CA HIS A 216 -2.13 12.19 2.20
C HIS A 216 -0.76 12.61 1.69
N ASN A 217 -0.44 12.21 0.47
CA ASN A 217 0.74 12.72 -0.22
C ASN A 217 0.51 12.89 -1.73
N ARG A 218 1.28 13.78 -2.34
CA ARG A 218 1.37 13.99 -3.79
C ARG A 218 2.77 13.63 -4.27
N TYR A 219 2.85 12.94 -5.38
CA TYR A 219 4.12 12.63 -6.04
C TYR A 219 4.71 13.90 -6.67
N LEU A 220 5.98 14.17 -6.40
CA LEU A 220 6.73 15.28 -6.98
C LEU A 220 7.73 14.79 -8.01
N GLU A 221 8.46 13.70 -7.70
CA GLU A 221 9.44 13.09 -8.60
C GLU A 221 9.24 11.57 -8.63
N MET A 222 9.41 11.00 -9.83
CA MET A 222 9.34 9.56 -10.09
C MET A 222 10.71 9.04 -10.52
N VAL A 223 10.94 7.74 -10.38
CA VAL A 223 12.12 7.06 -10.92
C VAL A 223 11.75 6.42 -12.27
N GLY A 224 12.53 6.71 -13.30
CA GLY A 224 12.32 6.11 -14.62
C GLY A 224 11.13 6.68 -15.37
N SER A 225 10.08 5.87 -15.60
CA SER A 225 8.92 6.28 -16.37
C SER A 225 7.87 7.03 -15.54
N ARG A 226 6.89 7.63 -16.24
CA ARG A 226 5.70 8.27 -15.63
C ARG A 226 4.89 7.33 -14.71
N PHE A 227 4.96 6.03 -14.94
CA PHE A 227 4.27 5.00 -14.14
C PHE A 227 5.21 4.29 -13.15
N GLY A 228 6.40 4.85 -12.93
CA GLY A 228 7.39 4.29 -12.03
C GLY A 228 7.05 4.53 -10.55
N VAL A 229 8.00 4.16 -9.70
CA VAL A 229 7.88 4.39 -8.25
C VAL A 229 8.30 5.81 -7.89
N SER A 230 7.70 6.39 -6.85
CA SER A 230 8.03 7.75 -6.42
C SER A 230 9.43 7.84 -5.84
N LYS A 231 10.13 8.93 -6.16
CA LYS A 231 11.40 9.32 -5.58
C LYS A 231 11.23 10.37 -4.48
N LEU A 232 10.33 11.33 -4.72
CA LEU A 232 10.03 12.44 -3.81
C LEU A 232 8.51 12.63 -3.71
N ARG A 233 8.00 12.80 -2.50
CA ARG A 233 6.58 13.04 -2.22
C ARG A 233 6.42 14.25 -1.33
N ARG A 234 5.35 15.03 -1.56
CA ARG A 234 4.89 16.09 -0.65
C ARG A 234 3.75 15.55 0.20
N TYR A 235 3.96 15.52 1.49
CA TYR A 235 2.96 15.17 2.49
C TYR A 235 2.24 16.42 2.95
N THR A 236 0.93 16.31 3.16
CA THR A 236 0.09 17.39 3.71
C THR A 236 -0.50 16.91 5.02
N GLN A 237 -0.46 17.76 6.04
CA GLN A 237 -1.08 17.48 7.33
C GLN A 237 -2.58 17.24 7.15
N LEU A 238 -3.13 16.23 7.84
CA LEU A 238 -4.52 15.81 7.67
C LEU A 238 -5.53 16.94 7.94
N ALA A 239 -5.24 17.80 8.94
CA ALA A 239 -6.08 18.94 9.29
C ALA A 239 -6.07 20.09 8.25
N ASP A 240 -5.17 20.04 7.26
CA ASP A 240 -5.05 21.04 6.19
C ASP A 240 -5.61 20.54 4.85
N LEU A 241 -6.19 19.35 4.83
CA LEU A 241 -6.80 18.81 3.64
C LEU A 241 -8.18 19.42 3.40
N ASP A 242 -8.59 19.47 2.13
CA ASP A 242 -9.96 19.78 1.77
C ASP A 242 -10.92 18.68 2.25
N ARG A 243 -12.11 19.06 2.68
CA ARG A 243 -13.17 18.13 3.06
C ARG A 243 -13.49 17.13 1.95
N GLY A 244 -13.43 17.52 0.70
CA GLY A 244 -13.65 16.64 -0.45
C GLY A 244 -12.66 15.48 -0.53
N ILE A 245 -11.42 15.63 -0.03
CA ILE A 245 -10.48 14.49 0.07
C ILE A 245 -10.95 13.51 1.12
N PHE A 246 -11.42 13.99 2.27
CA PHE A 246 -11.96 13.12 3.32
C PHE A 246 -13.20 12.36 2.83
N GLU A 247 -14.15 13.05 2.20
CA GLU A 247 -15.36 12.44 1.63
C GLU A 247 -14.99 11.37 0.59
N PHE A 248 -14.06 11.67 -0.32
CA PHE A 248 -13.54 10.70 -1.28
C PHE A 248 -12.96 9.44 -0.61
N VAL A 249 -12.21 9.59 0.49
CA VAL A 249 -11.63 8.45 1.24
C VAL A 249 -12.73 7.63 1.92
N VAL A 250 -13.78 8.28 2.43
CA VAL A 250 -14.95 7.62 3.02
C VAL A 250 -15.70 6.82 1.95
N ASP A 251 -16.05 7.45 0.83
CA ASP A 251 -16.78 6.80 -0.26
C ASP A 251 -16.00 5.61 -0.83
N ALA A 252 -14.70 5.78 -1.04
CA ALA A 252 -13.82 4.70 -1.48
C ALA A 252 -13.77 3.55 -0.46
N GLY A 253 -13.64 3.88 0.84
CA GLY A 253 -13.58 2.89 1.91
C GLY A 253 -14.86 2.06 2.02
N GLU A 254 -16.02 2.69 1.94
CA GLU A 254 -17.34 2.04 1.99
C GLU A 254 -17.56 1.19 0.72
N ALA A 255 -17.33 1.76 -0.47
CA ALA A 255 -17.52 1.06 -1.75
C ALA A 255 -16.62 -0.18 -1.90
N LEU A 256 -15.40 -0.12 -1.40
CA LEU A 256 -14.43 -1.21 -1.44
C LEU A 256 -14.49 -2.14 -0.22
N GLY A 257 -15.31 -1.82 0.79
CA GLY A 257 -15.44 -2.60 2.01
C GLY A 257 -14.11 -2.75 2.78
N LEU A 258 -13.37 -1.65 2.95
CA LEU A 258 -12.03 -1.70 3.54
C LEU A 258 -12.06 -1.94 5.05
N ASP A 259 -11.26 -2.90 5.54
CA ASP A 259 -11.14 -3.22 6.97
C ASP A 259 -9.71 -3.63 7.35
N GLY A 260 -8.81 -2.66 7.46
CA GLY A 260 -7.39 -2.88 7.74
C GLY A 260 -6.50 -1.84 7.06
N PHE A 261 -5.23 -2.19 6.83
CA PHE A 261 -4.28 -1.32 6.16
C PHE A 261 -4.42 -1.38 4.64
N VAL A 262 -4.57 -0.23 4.02
CA VAL A 262 -4.77 -0.09 2.57
C VAL A 262 -4.02 1.13 2.04
N ASN A 263 -3.53 1.06 0.80
CA ASN A 263 -3.03 2.19 0.05
C ASN A 263 -3.94 2.46 -1.15
N ILE A 264 -4.50 3.65 -1.23
CA ILE A 264 -5.34 4.10 -2.34
C ILE A 264 -4.54 5.10 -3.16
N SER A 265 -4.49 4.92 -4.48
CA SER A 265 -3.93 5.90 -5.41
C SER A 265 -5.02 6.53 -6.26
N ALA A 266 -4.98 7.85 -6.39
CA ALA A 266 -5.92 8.64 -7.17
C ALA A 266 -5.20 9.67 -8.04
N LEU A 267 -5.84 10.08 -9.13
CA LEU A 267 -5.43 11.24 -9.93
C LEU A 267 -6.32 12.44 -9.58
N ARG A 268 -5.71 13.59 -9.33
CA ARG A 268 -6.46 14.85 -9.27
C ARG A 268 -6.59 15.37 -10.69
N HIS A 269 -7.83 15.44 -11.19
CA HIS A 269 -8.13 15.92 -12.53
C HIS A 269 -7.66 17.37 -12.69
N PRO A 270 -6.99 17.73 -13.81
CA PRO A 270 -6.37 19.06 -13.97
C PRO A 270 -7.40 20.20 -14.05
N ASP A 271 -8.58 19.96 -14.65
CA ASP A 271 -9.54 21.02 -14.94
C ASP A 271 -10.47 21.34 -13.78
N ASP A 272 -10.96 20.33 -13.07
CA ASP A 272 -11.99 20.48 -12.02
C ASP A 272 -11.52 20.07 -10.61
N GLY A 273 -10.31 19.52 -10.50
CA GLY A 273 -9.71 19.12 -9.23
C GLY A 273 -10.32 17.88 -8.57
N ARG A 274 -11.32 17.24 -9.20
CA ARG A 274 -11.93 16.00 -8.67
C ARG A 274 -10.90 14.88 -8.60
N LEU A 275 -11.06 13.99 -7.63
CA LEU A 275 -10.23 12.80 -7.47
C LEU A 275 -10.83 11.64 -8.26
N LEU A 276 -9.96 10.93 -9.00
CA LEU A 276 -10.31 9.73 -9.77
C LEU A 276 -9.49 8.57 -9.22
N LEU A 277 -10.13 7.57 -8.62
CA LEU A 277 -9.45 6.41 -8.04
C LEU A 277 -8.91 5.50 -9.16
N ILE A 278 -7.61 5.16 -9.08
CA ILE A 278 -6.92 4.36 -10.11
C ILE A 278 -6.31 3.06 -9.60
N GLU A 279 -6.09 2.95 -8.29
CA GLU A 279 -5.49 1.77 -7.65
C GLU A 279 -5.88 1.70 -6.17
N ALA A 280 -6.09 0.48 -5.67
CA ALA A 280 -6.28 0.20 -4.24
C ALA A 280 -5.52 -1.09 -3.89
N ASP A 281 -4.40 -0.92 -3.19
CA ASP A 281 -3.58 -2.02 -2.69
C ASP A 281 -4.11 -2.44 -1.31
N LEU A 282 -4.56 -3.66 -1.16
CA LEU A 282 -5.07 -4.21 0.09
C LEU A 282 -3.93 -4.61 1.05
N ARG A 283 -3.03 -3.69 1.27
CA ARG A 283 -1.85 -3.83 2.14
C ARG A 283 -1.32 -2.47 2.58
N PRO A 284 -0.55 -2.41 3.68
CA PRO A 284 0.19 -1.19 4.03
C PRO A 284 1.27 -0.87 3.00
N ASN A 285 1.73 0.37 3.01
CA ASN A 285 2.97 0.77 2.36
C ASN A 285 3.95 1.39 3.38
N MET A 286 5.15 1.74 2.92
CA MET A 286 6.20 2.32 3.79
C MET A 286 5.83 3.68 4.39
N TRP A 287 4.78 4.32 3.88
CA TRP A 287 4.39 5.69 4.21
C TRP A 287 3.26 5.79 5.22
N VAL A 288 2.73 4.67 5.70
CA VAL A 288 1.60 4.62 6.65
C VAL A 288 1.87 5.39 7.96
N GLU A 289 3.13 5.56 8.34
CA GLU A 289 3.57 6.31 9.52
C GLU A 289 4.09 7.72 9.20
N ALA A 290 3.99 8.19 7.95
CA ALA A 290 4.58 9.47 7.55
C ALA A 290 3.93 10.68 8.26
N SER A 291 2.69 10.56 8.74
CA SER A 291 2.02 11.62 9.53
C SER A 291 2.75 11.99 10.82
N ARG A 292 3.62 11.09 11.33
CA ARG A 292 4.45 11.40 12.51
C ARG A 292 5.38 12.59 12.34
N ILE A 293 5.71 12.96 11.10
CA ILE A 293 6.46 14.19 10.82
C ILE A 293 5.68 15.47 11.20
N PHE A 294 4.36 15.33 11.36
CA PHE A 294 3.44 16.36 11.80
C PHE A 294 3.03 16.20 13.28
N ASP A 295 3.72 15.35 14.05
CA ASP A 295 3.34 14.95 15.40
C ASP A 295 1.97 14.23 15.48
N ASP A 296 1.51 13.68 14.34
CA ASP A 296 0.28 12.91 14.23
C ASP A 296 0.61 11.40 14.16
N ASP A 297 0.71 10.74 15.33
CA ASP A 297 0.97 9.30 15.38
C ASP A 297 -0.33 8.52 15.14
N PRO A 298 -0.42 7.64 14.10
CA PRO A 298 -1.60 6.84 13.83
C PRO A 298 -1.90 5.77 14.91
N ALA A 299 -0.92 5.42 15.76
CA ALA A 299 -1.07 4.34 16.72
C ALA A 299 -2.19 4.54 17.74
N PRO A 300 -2.40 5.73 18.35
CA PRO A 300 -3.54 5.98 19.23
C PRO A 300 -4.89 5.84 18.54
N ALA A 301 -5.01 6.31 17.29
CA ALA A 301 -6.24 6.19 16.49
C ALA A 301 -6.58 4.71 16.21
N ILE A 302 -5.58 3.93 15.75
CA ILE A 302 -5.73 2.49 15.51
C ILE A 302 -6.15 1.78 16.81
N ARG A 303 -5.51 2.07 17.94
CA ARG A 303 -5.90 1.51 19.23
C ARG A 303 -7.35 1.84 19.58
N GLY A 304 -7.75 3.11 19.47
CA GLY A 304 -9.11 3.58 19.75
C GLY A 304 -10.17 2.92 18.86
N ALA A 305 -9.84 2.59 17.62
CA ALA A 305 -10.74 1.87 16.73
C ALA A 305 -11.08 0.46 17.23
N PHE A 306 -10.14 -0.21 17.88
CA PHE A 306 -10.37 -1.53 18.47
C PHE A 306 -10.94 -1.50 19.89
N GLU A 307 -10.65 -0.49 20.68
CA GLU A 307 -11.08 -0.38 22.07
C GLU A 307 -12.48 0.24 22.19
N GLU A 308 -12.80 1.18 21.33
CA GLU A 308 -13.94 2.08 21.45
C GLU A 308 -14.76 2.21 20.15
N GLY A 309 -14.34 1.52 19.07
CA GLY A 309 -15.00 1.62 17.76
C GLY A 309 -14.82 2.99 17.10
N ARG A 310 -13.81 3.77 17.52
CA ARG A 310 -13.59 5.12 16.95
C ARG A 310 -13.14 5.05 15.50
N VAL A 311 -13.71 5.92 14.69
CA VAL A 311 -13.26 6.22 13.33
C VAL A 311 -12.87 7.69 13.23
N LEU A 312 -12.21 8.06 12.17
CA LEU A 312 -11.77 9.45 11.95
C LEU A 312 -13.00 10.37 11.84
N ALA A 313 -13.05 11.40 12.68
CA ALA A 313 -14.02 12.47 12.58
C ALA A 313 -13.46 13.63 11.75
N TRP A 314 -14.33 14.36 11.09
CA TRP A 314 -13.95 15.56 10.35
C TRP A 314 -14.52 16.82 10.99
N PRO A 315 -13.75 17.95 11.13
CA PRO A 315 -12.32 18.02 10.85
C PRO A 315 -11.48 17.29 11.93
N PRO A 316 -10.33 16.71 11.54
CA PRO A 316 -9.43 16.10 12.52
C PRO A 316 -8.77 17.20 13.38
N PRO A 317 -8.36 16.85 14.61
CA PRO A 317 -7.62 17.79 15.44
C PRO A 317 -6.28 18.14 14.79
N ARG A 318 -5.90 19.42 14.85
CA ARG A 318 -4.59 19.88 14.39
C ARG A 318 -3.57 19.67 15.52
N PRO A 319 -2.46 18.92 15.29
CA PRO A 319 -1.35 18.90 16.22
C PRO A 319 -0.73 20.29 16.38
N PRO A 320 -0.32 20.71 17.57
CA PRO A 320 0.24 22.03 17.80
C PRO A 320 1.60 22.17 17.10
N GLY A 321 1.78 23.25 16.33
CA GLY A 321 3.08 23.73 15.85
C GLY A 321 3.73 22.98 14.69
N GLY A 322 3.06 22.03 14.07
CA GLY A 322 3.60 21.30 12.91
C GLY A 322 3.51 22.08 11.59
N PRO A 323 4.39 21.80 10.60
CA PRO A 323 4.30 22.37 9.27
C PRO A 323 3.06 21.85 8.54
N THR A 324 2.48 22.66 7.64
CA THR A 324 1.34 22.26 6.80
C THR A 324 1.72 21.19 5.78
N THR A 325 2.94 21.27 5.22
CA THR A 325 3.46 20.31 4.23
C THR A 325 4.91 19.99 4.49
N VAL A 326 5.32 18.77 4.15
CA VAL A 326 6.72 18.33 4.20
C VAL A 326 7.05 17.48 2.97
N ASP A 327 8.17 17.78 2.32
CA ASP A 327 8.69 16.97 1.23
C ASP A 327 9.60 15.87 1.81
N LEU A 328 9.27 14.60 1.50
CA LEU A 328 10.04 13.45 1.92
C LEU A 328 10.49 12.61 0.73
N PRO A 329 11.80 12.43 0.59
CA PRO A 329 12.37 11.52 -0.39
C PRO A 329 12.33 10.07 0.12
N TYR A 330 12.29 9.11 -0.80
CA TYR A 330 12.52 7.71 -0.49
C TYR A 330 14.04 7.43 -0.53
N PRO A 331 14.71 7.15 0.61
CA PRO A 331 16.17 7.10 0.70
C PRO A 331 16.82 6.13 -0.29
N PHE A 332 16.22 4.94 -0.48
CA PHE A 332 16.73 3.92 -1.39
C PHE A 332 16.44 4.19 -2.89
N ARG A 333 15.97 5.39 -3.22
CA ARG A 333 15.78 5.88 -4.60
C ARG A 333 16.65 7.10 -4.90
N LEU A 334 17.38 7.59 -3.91
CA LEU A 334 18.36 8.66 -4.05
C LEU A 334 19.74 8.07 -4.36
N SER A 335 20.54 8.80 -5.12
CA SER A 335 21.96 8.46 -5.25
C SER A 335 22.68 8.61 -3.91
N PRO A 336 23.82 7.93 -3.70
CA PRO A 336 24.64 8.13 -2.49
C PRO A 336 25.00 9.61 -2.25
N TRP A 337 25.26 10.37 -3.32
CA TRP A 337 25.54 11.80 -3.23
C TRP A 337 24.37 12.62 -2.71
N GLU A 338 23.16 12.35 -3.17
CA GLU A 338 21.93 13.02 -2.69
C GLU A 338 21.68 12.74 -1.21
N ILE A 339 22.03 11.53 -0.73
CA ILE A 339 21.93 11.18 0.69
C ILE A 339 22.99 11.92 1.50
N LEU A 340 24.23 11.93 1.05
CA LEU A 340 25.35 12.61 1.74
C LEU A 340 25.14 14.11 1.86
N THR A 341 24.60 14.73 0.82
CA THR A 341 24.31 16.18 0.80
C THR A 341 22.97 16.54 1.46
N ASN A 342 22.29 15.59 2.09
CA ASN A 342 20.96 15.80 2.69
C ASN A 342 19.94 16.40 1.72
N ARG A 343 20.03 16.05 0.43
CA ARG A 343 19.10 16.56 -0.58
C ARG A 343 17.67 16.21 -0.18
N HIS A 344 16.77 17.17 -0.31
CA HIS A 344 15.36 17.07 0.11
C HIS A 344 15.15 16.74 1.60
N GLY A 345 16.15 16.97 2.47
CA GLY A 345 16.03 16.68 3.90
C GLY A 345 15.96 15.19 4.24
N VAL A 346 16.57 14.33 3.42
CA VAL A 346 16.52 12.86 3.53
C VAL A 346 16.96 12.34 4.91
N TRP A 347 17.81 13.07 5.63
CA TRP A 347 18.27 12.65 6.96
C TRP A 347 17.12 12.53 7.99
N ARG A 348 15.99 13.25 7.77
CA ARG A 348 14.79 13.12 8.61
C ARG A 348 14.17 11.72 8.51
N THR A 349 14.26 11.10 7.33
CA THR A 349 13.70 9.76 7.08
C THR A 349 14.68 8.64 7.38
N LEU A 350 15.99 8.91 7.41
CA LEU A 350 17.00 7.88 7.67
C LEU A 350 16.90 7.26 9.06
N GLY A 351 16.43 8.00 10.06
CA GLY A 351 16.23 7.48 11.42
C GLY A 351 15.18 6.36 11.51
N GLU A 352 14.28 6.26 10.54
CA GLU A 352 13.26 5.22 10.45
C GLU A 352 13.77 3.92 9.82
N HIS A 353 14.96 3.96 9.17
CA HIS A 353 15.57 2.83 8.49
C HIS A 353 16.69 2.19 9.31
N ASP A 354 16.96 0.93 9.04
CA ASP A 354 18.08 0.22 9.65
C ASP A 354 19.40 0.82 9.17
N ARG A 355 20.25 1.23 10.11
CA ARG A 355 21.57 1.83 9.80
C ARG A 355 22.43 0.92 8.92
N VAL A 356 22.35 -0.40 9.12
CA VAL A 356 23.08 -1.37 8.32
C VAL A 356 22.59 -1.38 6.87
N ASP A 357 21.29 -1.26 6.66
CA ASP A 357 20.73 -1.22 5.29
C ASP A 357 21.08 0.08 4.57
N ILE A 358 21.11 1.21 5.29
CA ILE A 358 21.59 2.49 4.74
C ILE A 358 23.07 2.37 4.35
N LEU A 359 23.91 1.83 5.22
CA LEU A 359 25.34 1.63 4.93
C LEU A 359 25.55 0.69 3.73
N ARG A 360 24.79 -0.39 3.64
CA ARG A 360 24.80 -1.30 2.48
C ARG A 360 24.43 -0.61 1.19
N TYR A 361 23.41 0.24 1.23
CA TYR A 361 22.98 1.01 0.07
C TYR A 361 24.05 2.01 -0.38
N LEU A 362 24.63 2.77 0.57
CA LEU A 362 25.67 3.75 0.30
C LEU A 362 26.96 3.11 -0.23
N ALA A 363 27.33 1.96 0.29
CA ALA A 363 28.53 1.24 -0.16
C ALA A 363 28.38 0.55 -1.53
N GLY A 364 27.14 0.39 -2.04
CA GLY A 364 26.85 -0.12 -3.36
C GLY A 364 27.58 -1.43 -3.73
N PRO A 365 28.26 -1.48 -4.90
CA PRO A 365 29.02 -2.67 -5.32
C PRO A 365 30.14 -3.10 -4.36
N ALA A 366 30.80 -2.15 -3.71
CA ALA A 366 31.87 -2.44 -2.73
C ALA A 366 31.34 -3.23 -1.53
N TRP A 367 30.10 -2.97 -1.09
CA TRP A 367 29.49 -3.76 -0.02
C TRP A 367 29.20 -5.21 -0.44
N ARG A 368 28.77 -5.45 -1.68
CA ARG A 368 28.55 -6.82 -2.19
C ARG A 368 29.83 -7.65 -2.15
N SER A 369 30.95 -7.08 -2.59
CA SER A 369 32.25 -7.73 -2.53
C SER A 369 32.71 -7.99 -1.09
N PHE A 370 32.49 -7.03 -0.19
CA PHE A 370 32.85 -7.16 1.22
C PHE A 370 31.96 -8.19 1.95
N SER A 371 30.64 -8.22 1.68
CA SER A 371 29.73 -9.19 2.28
C SER A 371 30.06 -10.62 1.83
N THR A 372 30.39 -10.82 0.55
CA THR A 372 30.83 -12.12 0.02
C THR A 372 32.13 -12.59 0.68
N LEU A 373 33.07 -11.67 0.92
CA LEU A 373 34.30 -11.97 1.64
C LEU A 373 34.04 -12.38 3.10
N LEU A 374 33.17 -11.64 3.81
CA LEU A 374 32.77 -11.99 5.18
C LEU A 374 32.06 -13.33 5.29
N GLU A 375 31.21 -13.67 4.31
CA GLU A 375 30.55 -14.97 4.26
C GLU A 375 31.56 -16.13 4.02
N ARG A 376 32.56 -15.90 3.18
CA ARG A 376 33.66 -16.87 2.97
C ARG A 376 34.50 -17.07 4.25
N LEU A 377 34.80 -15.98 4.96
CA LEU A 377 35.58 -16.04 6.23
C LEU A 377 34.79 -16.67 7.39
N ARG A 378 33.46 -16.73 7.31
CA ARG A 378 32.59 -17.41 8.30
C ARG A 378 32.37 -18.88 8.03
N ARG A 379 32.70 -19.36 6.83
CA ARG A 379 32.54 -20.75 6.40
C ARG A 379 33.87 -21.53 6.38
N GLY A 380 35.01 -20.88 6.58
CA GLY A 380 36.32 -21.45 6.86
C GLY A 380 36.64 -21.35 8.34
#